data_5fd533529dd4c2f59a6d683567b5096e
#
_entry.id   5fd533529dd4c2f59a6d683567b5096e
#
_cell.length_a   1.000
_cell.length_b   1.000
_cell.length_c   1.000
_cell.angle_alpha   90.00
_cell.angle_beta   90.00
_cell.angle_gamma   90.00
#
_symmetry.space_group_name_H-M   'P 1'
#
loop_
_entity.id
_entity.type
_entity.pdbx_description
1 polymer ?
#
loop_
_entity_poly.entity_id
_entity_poly.type
_entity_poly.pdbx_seq_one_letter_code
_entity_poly.pdbx_strand_id
1 'polypeptide(L)'
;LYCRTLVLRIDGEIFIWSTLDLCRLEEPISDYARTVLAGKYSVPKENIIIGTIHTHSGPDISFEDEGEDRNHRKAVYRELVMKQLFDAVDECFDRGFLEVTPYMVKGTIEGVYGNRNYIDKPSDKDINMILFRNENHVVAGMFQFTCHPTVLGIHNMKISSDLLGNVGKALDEKYNTIFITMQGACGDMGNRQYRQGNDENELWRVRDEVMKQVNVFAEAETPMELKAGSVKTAEYTIHQTYDLDAMKAQLAEDEKKLAAAVTEDDKKL
;
A
#
# COMPACT_ATOMS: atom_id res chain seq x y z
N LEU A 1 11.55 1.47 6.76
CA LEU A 1 10.18 0.97 6.72
C LEU A 1 9.39 1.48 7.92
N TYR A 2 8.11 1.71 7.75
CA TYR A 2 7.24 2.29 8.78
C TYR A 2 6.01 1.43 9.00
N CYS A 3 5.48 1.51 10.21
CA CYS A 3 4.10 1.26 10.55
C CYS A 3 3.45 2.62 10.82
N ARG A 4 2.41 2.97 10.09
CA ARG A 4 1.65 4.21 10.27
C ARG A 4 0.25 3.87 10.74
N THR A 5 -0.20 4.54 11.78
CA THR A 5 -1.52 4.30 12.37
C THR A 5 -2.29 5.61 12.52
N LEU A 6 -3.58 5.54 12.23
CA LEU A 6 -4.56 6.58 12.48
C LEU A 6 -5.75 5.96 13.21
N VAL A 7 -6.14 6.57 14.32
CA VAL A 7 -7.35 6.20 15.05
C VAL A 7 -8.36 7.33 14.90
N LEU A 8 -9.53 7.00 14.39
CA LEU A 8 -10.64 7.93 14.18
C LEU A 8 -11.78 7.61 15.14
N ARG A 9 -12.42 8.67 15.66
CA ARG A 9 -13.70 8.56 16.39
C ARG A 9 -14.75 9.30 15.58
N ILE A 10 -15.76 8.58 15.11
CA ILE A 10 -16.84 9.12 14.27
C ILE A 10 -18.15 8.71 14.93
N ASP A 11 -18.95 9.69 15.38
CA ASP A 11 -20.23 9.45 16.07
C ASP A 11 -20.13 8.46 17.26
N GLY A 12 -19.04 8.57 18.02
CA GLY A 12 -18.74 7.70 19.17
C GLY A 12 -18.06 6.40 18.82
N GLU A 13 -18.13 5.92 17.60
CA GLU A 13 -17.50 4.69 17.13
C GLU A 13 -16.01 4.92 16.81
N ILE A 14 -15.16 3.95 17.18
CA ILE A 14 -13.72 3.99 16.95
C ILE A 14 -13.36 3.12 15.75
N PHE A 15 -12.50 3.68 14.89
CA PHE A 15 -11.91 3.01 13.75
C PHE A 15 -10.39 3.10 13.85
N ILE A 16 -9.71 1.96 13.68
CA ILE A 16 -8.25 1.87 13.68
C ILE A 16 -7.81 1.54 12.26
N TRP A 17 -6.97 2.38 11.70
CA TRP A 17 -6.40 2.15 10.38
C TRP A 17 -4.88 2.16 10.46
N SER A 18 -4.26 1.04 10.09
CA SER A 18 -2.80 0.91 10.06
C SER A 18 -2.32 0.48 8.68
N THR A 19 -1.20 1.04 8.23
CA THR A 19 -0.50 0.59 7.04
C THR A 19 0.95 0.26 7.35
N LEU A 20 1.40 -0.82 6.75
CA LEU A 20 2.73 -1.39 6.95
C LEU A 20 3.54 -1.30 5.65
N ASP A 21 4.80 -0.91 5.75
CA ASP A 21 5.73 -0.94 4.61
C ASP A 21 6.19 -2.38 4.34
N LEU A 22 5.24 -3.24 3.97
CA LEU A 22 5.41 -4.64 3.62
C LEU A 22 4.86 -4.93 2.24
N CYS A 23 5.31 -6.04 1.63
CA CYS A 23 4.75 -6.51 0.36
C CYS A 23 3.33 -7.07 0.57
N ARG A 24 3.14 -7.89 1.59
CA ARG A 24 1.86 -8.55 1.89
C ARG A 24 1.71 -8.81 3.39
N LEU A 25 0.48 -8.99 3.81
CA LEU A 25 0.10 -9.43 5.14
C LEU A 25 -0.89 -10.57 4.99
N GLU A 26 -0.50 -11.77 5.42
CA GLU A 26 -1.37 -12.94 5.35
C GLU A 26 -2.52 -12.86 6.35
N GLU A 27 -3.64 -13.45 6.00
CA GLU A 27 -4.86 -13.41 6.81
C GLU A 27 -4.63 -13.85 8.26
N PRO A 28 -3.93 -14.96 8.59
CA PRO A 28 -3.74 -15.35 9.98
C PRO A 28 -3.01 -14.29 10.81
N ILE A 29 -2.06 -13.56 10.20
CA ILE A 29 -1.30 -12.51 10.88
C ILE A 29 -2.20 -11.29 11.14
N SER A 30 -2.95 -10.86 10.11
CA SER A 30 -3.86 -9.73 10.24
C SER A 30 -5.02 -10.04 11.18
N ASP A 31 -5.55 -11.26 11.13
CA ASP A 31 -6.63 -11.70 11.99
C ASP A 31 -6.22 -11.74 13.47
N TYR A 32 -5.03 -12.25 13.76
CA TYR A 32 -4.45 -12.21 15.09
C TYR A 32 -4.31 -10.77 15.60
N ALA A 33 -3.71 -9.89 14.82
CA ALA A 33 -3.52 -8.49 15.20
C ALA A 33 -4.85 -7.78 15.47
N ARG A 34 -5.83 -7.94 14.59
CA ARG A 34 -7.17 -7.38 14.74
C ARG A 34 -7.88 -7.93 15.99
N THR A 35 -7.72 -9.21 16.29
CA THR A 35 -8.31 -9.84 17.48
C THR A 35 -7.72 -9.26 18.77
N VAL A 36 -6.39 -9.10 18.84
CA VAL A 36 -5.71 -8.50 19.99
C VAL A 36 -6.15 -7.05 20.21
N LEU A 37 -6.16 -6.24 19.15
CA LEU A 37 -6.55 -4.83 19.23
C LEU A 37 -8.03 -4.67 19.58
N ALA A 38 -8.91 -5.49 19.01
CA ALA A 38 -10.33 -5.48 19.31
C ALA A 38 -10.58 -5.74 20.80
N GLY A 39 -9.90 -6.75 21.37
CA GLY A 39 -9.99 -7.07 22.79
C GLY A 39 -9.44 -5.98 23.71
N LYS A 40 -8.28 -5.40 23.33
CA LYS A 40 -7.60 -4.37 24.13
C LYS A 40 -8.40 -3.07 24.23
N TYR A 41 -8.97 -2.62 23.11
CA TYR A 41 -9.62 -1.31 23.01
C TYR A 41 -11.16 -1.38 23.00
N SER A 42 -11.73 -2.58 23.09
CA SER A 42 -13.18 -2.80 23.01
C SER A 42 -13.77 -2.22 21.70
N VAL A 43 -13.07 -2.39 20.60
CA VAL A 43 -13.46 -1.93 19.26
C VAL A 43 -13.93 -3.13 18.45
N PRO A 44 -15.02 -3.02 17.68
CA PRO A 44 -15.42 -4.08 16.76
C PRO A 44 -14.27 -4.46 15.81
N LYS A 45 -14.04 -5.75 15.61
CA LYS A 45 -12.93 -6.26 14.79
C LYS A 45 -13.01 -5.76 13.35
N GLU A 46 -14.22 -5.56 12.84
CA GLU A 46 -14.49 -4.99 11.52
C GLU A 46 -14.06 -3.53 11.37
N ASN A 47 -13.99 -2.77 12.47
CA ASN A 47 -13.53 -1.39 12.49
C ASN A 47 -12.00 -1.28 12.50
N ILE A 48 -11.27 -2.41 12.47
CA ILE A 48 -9.80 -2.43 12.47
C ILE A 48 -9.33 -2.86 11.09
N ILE A 49 -8.69 -1.94 10.39
CA ILE A 49 -8.17 -2.14 9.03
C ILE A 49 -6.65 -2.12 9.10
N ILE A 50 -6.03 -3.19 8.62
CA ILE A 50 -4.57 -3.31 8.53
C ILE A 50 -4.23 -3.63 7.08
N GLY A 51 -3.52 -2.72 6.42
CA GLY A 51 -3.10 -2.87 5.03
C GLY A 51 -1.59 -2.82 4.86
N THR A 52 -1.14 -3.10 3.65
CA THR A 52 0.25 -2.96 3.25
C THR A 52 0.36 -2.05 2.05
N ILE A 53 1.51 -1.39 1.90
CA ILE A 53 1.79 -0.58 0.71
C ILE A 53 2.30 -1.41 -0.47
N HIS A 54 2.50 -2.70 -0.28
CA HIS A 54 2.95 -3.65 -1.30
C HIS A 54 4.39 -3.44 -1.79
N THR A 55 5.29 -2.85 -0.98
CA THR A 55 6.69 -2.69 -1.39
C THR A 55 7.38 -4.03 -1.63
N HIS A 56 8.09 -4.15 -2.76
CA HIS A 56 8.91 -5.31 -3.09
C HIS A 56 10.37 -5.20 -2.60
N SER A 57 10.71 -4.12 -1.90
CA SER A 57 12.03 -3.84 -1.37
C SER A 57 12.08 -3.91 0.16
N GLY A 58 11.29 -4.77 0.77
CA GLY A 58 11.23 -5.01 2.21
C GLY A 58 11.38 -6.48 2.58
N PRO A 59 11.65 -6.78 3.87
CA PRO A 59 11.66 -8.15 4.36
C PRO A 59 10.29 -8.82 4.26
N ASP A 60 10.29 -10.12 3.99
CA ASP A 60 9.08 -10.94 3.99
C ASP A 60 8.76 -11.45 5.40
N ILE A 61 7.45 -11.53 5.72
CA ILE A 61 6.92 -12.05 6.98
C ILE A 61 5.95 -13.21 6.78
N SER A 62 5.86 -13.73 5.56
CA SER A 62 4.95 -14.82 5.20
C SER A 62 5.25 -16.12 5.93
N PHE A 63 4.28 -17.04 5.91
CA PHE A 63 4.46 -18.41 6.38
C PHE A 63 5.00 -19.38 5.29
N GLU A 64 5.31 -18.87 4.10
CA GLU A 64 5.92 -19.72 3.07
C GLU A 64 7.21 -20.36 3.55
N ASP A 65 7.34 -21.66 3.33
CA ASP A 65 8.53 -22.43 3.71
C ASP A 65 9.69 -22.15 2.72
N GLU A 66 10.73 -21.56 3.23
CA GLU A 66 11.96 -21.25 2.47
C GLU A 66 13.21 -21.82 3.15
N GLY A 67 13.03 -22.81 4.02
CA GLY A 67 14.07 -23.46 4.82
C GLY A 67 14.28 -22.82 6.19
N GLU A 68 14.84 -23.60 7.13
CA GLU A 68 14.89 -23.31 8.56
C GLU A 68 15.44 -21.91 8.88
N ASP A 69 16.54 -21.53 8.26
CA ASP A 69 17.22 -20.26 8.53
C ASP A 69 16.39 -19.02 8.09
N ARG A 70 15.76 -19.12 6.90
CA ARG A 70 14.86 -18.04 6.43
C ARG A 70 13.58 -17.98 7.23
N ASN A 71 12.99 -19.11 7.56
CA ASN A 71 11.76 -19.19 8.36
C ASN A 71 11.99 -18.61 9.74
N HIS A 72 13.14 -18.86 10.36
CA HIS A 72 13.51 -18.25 11.63
C HIS A 72 13.60 -16.72 11.52
N ARG A 73 14.30 -16.20 10.52
CA ARG A 73 14.40 -14.74 10.29
C ARG A 73 13.04 -14.09 10.03
N LYS A 74 12.17 -14.72 9.24
CA LYS A 74 10.80 -14.26 9.02
C LYS A 74 10.01 -14.21 10.33
N ALA A 75 10.13 -15.22 11.19
CA ALA A 75 9.44 -15.27 12.48
C ALA A 75 9.89 -14.12 13.39
N VAL A 76 11.18 -13.91 13.56
CA VAL A 76 11.75 -12.81 14.37
C VAL A 76 11.29 -11.45 13.84
N TYR A 77 11.32 -11.24 12.52
CA TYR A 77 10.88 -9.99 11.95
C TYR A 77 9.37 -9.79 12.07
N ARG A 78 8.57 -10.84 11.97
CA ARG A 78 7.12 -10.82 12.20
C ARG A 78 6.79 -10.36 13.62
N GLU A 79 7.48 -10.88 14.63
CA GLU A 79 7.32 -10.44 16.02
C GLU A 79 7.61 -8.94 16.18
N LEU A 80 8.69 -8.46 15.56
CA LEU A 80 9.03 -7.04 15.56
C LEU A 80 7.93 -6.20 14.91
N VAL A 81 7.43 -6.61 13.74
CA VAL A 81 6.35 -5.90 13.02
C VAL A 81 5.08 -5.85 13.87
N MET A 82 4.69 -6.97 14.50
CA MET A 82 3.53 -7.01 15.37
C MET A 82 3.70 -6.09 16.59
N LYS A 83 4.86 -6.14 17.21
CA LYS A 83 5.16 -5.22 18.32
C LYS A 83 5.02 -3.75 17.90
N GLN A 84 5.62 -3.37 16.77
CA GLN A 84 5.57 -1.98 16.27
C GLN A 84 4.14 -1.57 15.90
N LEU A 85 3.33 -2.48 15.38
CA LEU A 85 1.91 -2.22 15.10
C LEU A 85 1.13 -1.93 16.39
N PHE A 86 1.32 -2.75 17.42
CA PHE A 86 0.64 -2.56 18.71
C PHE A 86 1.11 -1.28 19.39
N ASP A 87 2.42 -1.03 19.43
CA ASP A 87 2.98 0.20 20.00
C ASP A 87 2.44 1.46 19.31
N ALA A 88 2.31 1.43 17.96
CA ALA A 88 1.77 2.56 17.20
C ALA A 88 0.29 2.83 17.51
N VAL A 89 -0.51 1.78 17.69
CA VAL A 89 -1.92 1.94 18.11
C VAL A 89 -1.99 2.46 19.55
N ASP A 90 -1.18 1.92 20.45
CA ASP A 90 -1.10 2.37 21.85
C ASP A 90 -0.76 3.87 21.92
N GLU A 91 0.23 4.31 21.16
CA GLU A 91 0.64 5.72 21.10
C GLU A 91 -0.51 6.63 20.62
N CYS A 92 -1.33 6.17 19.66
CA CYS A 92 -2.50 6.95 19.22
C CYS A 92 -3.50 7.17 20.38
N PHE A 93 -3.79 6.12 21.15
CA PHE A 93 -4.71 6.23 22.29
C PHE A 93 -4.12 7.07 23.42
N ASP A 94 -2.83 6.93 23.69
CA ASP A 94 -2.14 7.69 24.75
C ASP A 94 -2.09 9.20 24.45
N ARG A 95 -1.97 9.58 23.16
CA ARG A 95 -2.03 10.98 22.71
C ARG A 95 -3.42 11.58 22.80
N GLY A 96 -4.47 10.75 22.84
CA GLY A 96 -5.86 11.17 22.87
C GLY A 96 -6.37 11.65 21.51
N PHE A 97 -7.58 12.23 21.53
CA PHE A 97 -8.29 12.64 20.31
C PHE A 97 -8.33 14.16 20.18
N LEU A 98 -8.15 14.63 18.96
CA LEU A 98 -8.38 16.02 18.55
C LEU A 98 -9.63 16.09 17.71
N GLU A 99 -10.44 17.15 17.90
CA GLU A 99 -11.54 17.45 17.01
C GLU A 99 -10.99 17.94 15.66
N VAL A 100 -11.53 17.39 14.57
CA VAL A 100 -11.03 17.69 13.23
C VAL A 100 -12.17 17.83 12.23
N THR A 101 -11.94 18.63 11.21
CA THR A 101 -12.76 18.68 9.99
C THR A 101 -12.00 17.97 8.87
N PRO A 102 -12.56 16.93 8.24
CA PRO A 102 -11.95 16.30 7.09
C PRO A 102 -12.19 17.10 5.81
N TYR A 103 -11.16 17.15 4.96
CA TYR A 103 -11.21 17.73 3.62
C TYR A 103 -10.81 16.71 2.59
N MET A 104 -11.56 16.58 1.51
CA MET A 104 -11.27 15.69 0.39
C MET A 104 -10.49 16.44 -0.69
N VAL A 105 -9.41 15.78 -1.17
CA VAL A 105 -8.68 16.15 -2.38
C VAL A 105 -8.79 14.99 -3.36
N LYS A 106 -9.13 15.29 -4.59
CA LYS A 106 -9.20 14.32 -5.70
C LYS A 106 -8.42 14.83 -6.90
N GLY A 107 -7.86 13.91 -7.65
CA GLY A 107 -7.17 14.23 -8.89
C GLY A 107 -6.81 12.97 -9.66
N THR A 108 -6.25 13.16 -10.85
CA THR A 108 -5.80 12.07 -11.71
C THR A 108 -4.35 12.32 -12.06
N ILE A 109 -3.46 11.38 -11.71
CA ILE A 109 -2.02 11.48 -11.98
C ILE A 109 -1.75 11.06 -13.43
N GLU A 110 -1.14 11.94 -14.20
CA GLU A 110 -0.82 11.69 -15.60
C GLU A 110 0.69 11.57 -15.85
N GLY A 111 1.05 10.72 -16.84
CA GLY A 111 2.43 10.62 -17.34
C GLY A 111 3.43 9.95 -16.40
N VAL A 112 2.98 9.31 -15.30
CA VAL A 112 3.84 8.73 -14.26
C VAL A 112 3.68 7.22 -14.14
N TYR A 113 2.45 6.74 -14.20
CA TYR A 113 2.10 5.33 -14.14
C TYR A 113 0.78 5.07 -14.89
N GLY A 114 0.47 3.81 -15.12
CA GLY A 114 -0.72 3.36 -15.82
C GLY A 114 -0.73 1.84 -15.89
N ASN A 115 -1.44 1.27 -16.90
CA ASN A 115 -1.38 -0.17 -17.11
C ASN A 115 0.07 -0.60 -17.39
N ARG A 116 0.59 -1.55 -16.60
CA ARG A 116 2.00 -1.95 -16.64
C ARG A 116 2.34 -2.87 -17.81
N ASN A 117 1.33 -3.46 -18.44
CA ASN A 117 1.49 -4.39 -19.56
C ASN A 117 1.27 -3.71 -20.91
N TYR A 118 0.27 -2.81 -20.97
CA TYR A 118 -0.14 -2.17 -22.22
C TYR A 118 -0.50 -0.70 -21.95
N ILE A 119 0.20 0.21 -22.64
CA ILE A 119 0.08 1.66 -22.40
C ILE A 119 -1.31 2.22 -22.75
N ASP A 120 -2.02 1.57 -23.66
CA ASP A 120 -3.34 1.96 -24.17
C ASP A 120 -4.53 1.32 -23.44
N LYS A 121 -4.25 0.46 -22.45
CA LYS A 121 -5.29 -0.18 -21.65
C LYS A 121 -5.81 0.73 -20.55
N PRO A 122 -7.05 0.51 -20.10
CA PRO A 122 -7.62 1.25 -18.97
C PRO A 122 -6.70 1.22 -17.75
N SER A 123 -6.64 2.32 -17.04
CA SER A 123 -5.74 2.53 -15.90
C SER A 123 -6.45 3.31 -14.82
N ASP A 124 -6.37 2.85 -13.58
CA ASP A 124 -6.78 3.61 -12.40
C ASP A 124 -5.65 4.58 -12.01
N LYS A 125 -5.79 5.83 -12.46
CA LYS A 125 -4.85 6.91 -12.18
C LYS A 125 -5.36 7.90 -11.15
N ASP A 126 -6.54 7.65 -10.60
CA ASP A 126 -7.15 8.53 -9.63
C ASP A 126 -6.42 8.47 -8.29
N ILE A 127 -6.32 9.62 -7.66
CA ILE A 127 -5.87 9.75 -6.28
C ILE A 127 -7.00 10.27 -5.41
N ASN A 128 -7.01 9.79 -4.18
CA ASN A 128 -7.86 10.32 -3.13
C ASN A 128 -6.98 10.66 -1.93
N MET A 129 -7.14 11.89 -1.42
CA MET A 129 -6.47 12.32 -0.21
C MET A 129 -7.47 12.95 0.74
N ILE A 130 -7.39 12.59 2.01
CA ILE A 130 -8.18 13.21 3.08
C ILE A 130 -7.20 13.93 3.99
N LEU A 131 -7.44 15.21 4.21
CA LEU A 131 -6.72 16.05 5.15
C LEU A 131 -7.59 16.25 6.40
N PHE A 132 -7.14 15.84 7.54
CA PHE A 132 -7.80 16.08 8.83
C PHE A 132 -7.24 17.36 9.42
N ARG A 133 -8.07 18.42 9.45
CA ARG A 133 -7.68 19.73 9.94
C ARG A 133 -8.25 20.00 11.32
N ASN A 134 -7.38 20.49 12.19
CA ASN A 134 -7.77 21.19 13.42
C ASN A 134 -7.42 22.66 13.19
N GLU A 135 -8.43 23.51 13.19
CA GLU A 135 -8.31 24.92 12.75
C GLU A 135 -7.63 25.01 11.37
N ASN A 136 -6.45 25.64 11.30
CA ASN A 136 -5.69 25.83 10.05
C ASN A 136 -4.58 24.80 9.82
N HIS A 137 -4.42 23.82 10.74
CA HIS A 137 -3.34 22.85 10.67
C HIS A 137 -3.85 21.48 10.22
N VAL A 138 -3.14 20.81 9.33
CA VAL A 138 -3.35 19.39 9.04
C VAL A 138 -2.69 18.59 10.16
N VAL A 139 -3.47 17.82 10.89
CA VAL A 139 -2.99 17.02 12.04
C VAL A 139 -2.83 15.54 11.71
N ALA A 140 -3.43 15.10 10.62
CA ALA A 140 -3.25 13.77 10.03
C ALA A 140 -3.70 13.77 8.57
N GLY A 141 -3.31 12.78 7.80
CA GLY A 141 -3.80 12.60 6.44
C GLY A 141 -3.93 11.13 6.03
N MET A 142 -4.76 10.90 5.01
CA MET A 142 -4.84 9.62 4.30
C MET A 142 -4.61 9.89 2.82
N PHE A 143 -3.80 9.08 2.17
CA PHE A 143 -3.48 9.22 0.75
C PHE A 143 -3.55 7.86 0.06
N GLN A 144 -4.35 7.78 -1.00
CA GLN A 144 -4.50 6.58 -1.80
C GLN A 144 -4.15 6.88 -3.25
N PHE A 145 -3.33 6.03 -3.84
CA PHE A 145 -3.19 5.91 -5.29
C PHE A 145 -2.81 4.47 -5.69
N THR A 146 -2.88 4.18 -6.98
CA THR A 146 -2.80 2.81 -7.48
C THR A 146 -1.59 2.64 -8.38
N CYS A 147 -0.44 2.25 -7.80
CA CYS A 147 0.77 1.97 -8.57
C CYS A 147 1.56 0.85 -7.91
N HIS A 148 1.82 -0.25 -8.64
CA HIS A 148 2.67 -1.34 -8.15
C HIS A 148 4.05 -0.80 -7.76
N PRO A 149 4.47 -0.94 -6.49
CA PRO A 149 5.66 -0.27 -5.97
C PRO A 149 6.92 -1.07 -6.33
N THR A 150 7.30 -1.00 -7.60
CA THR A 150 8.43 -1.70 -8.22
C THR A 150 9.25 -0.75 -9.11
N VAL A 151 9.39 0.51 -8.67
CA VAL A 151 10.32 1.45 -9.34
C VAL A 151 11.75 0.96 -9.19
N LEU A 152 12.11 0.55 -7.97
CA LEU A 152 13.37 -0.13 -7.73
C LEU A 152 13.34 -1.53 -8.35
N GLY A 153 14.31 -1.81 -9.21
CA GLY A 153 14.40 -3.06 -9.94
C GLY A 153 14.88 -4.25 -9.09
N ILE A 154 14.91 -5.43 -9.71
CA ILE A 154 15.31 -6.70 -9.07
C ILE A 154 16.74 -6.71 -8.54
N HIS A 155 17.59 -5.79 -8.99
CA HIS A 155 18.97 -5.64 -8.51
C HIS A 155 19.09 -4.75 -7.28
N ASN A 156 17.98 -4.17 -6.80
CA ASN A 156 17.99 -3.38 -5.59
C ASN A 156 18.23 -4.26 -4.37
N MET A 157 19.32 -4.00 -3.64
CA MET A 157 19.68 -4.68 -2.40
C MET A 157 19.41 -3.85 -1.14
N LYS A 158 18.79 -2.67 -1.31
CA LYS A 158 18.46 -1.77 -0.20
C LYS A 158 17.01 -1.96 0.25
N ILE A 159 16.79 -1.81 1.53
CA ILE A 159 15.42 -1.77 2.08
C ILE A 159 14.78 -0.42 1.73
N SER A 160 13.58 -0.47 1.15
CA SER A 160 12.84 0.72 0.72
C SER A 160 11.34 0.50 0.80
N SER A 161 10.61 1.56 1.09
CA SER A 161 9.14 1.62 0.95
C SER A 161 8.69 1.87 -0.51
N ASP A 162 9.64 1.92 -1.46
CA ASP A 162 9.42 2.21 -2.87
C ASP A 162 8.56 3.48 -3.09
N LEU A 163 7.80 3.59 -4.17
CA LEU A 163 7.12 4.83 -4.56
C LEU A 163 6.08 5.28 -3.53
N LEU A 164 5.16 4.41 -3.14
CA LEU A 164 4.04 4.80 -2.29
C LEU A 164 4.49 5.29 -0.90
N GLY A 165 5.44 4.57 -0.28
CA GLY A 165 5.98 5.00 1.01
C GLY A 165 6.81 6.28 0.91
N ASN A 166 7.52 6.52 -0.22
CA ASN A 166 8.27 7.75 -0.41
C ASN A 166 7.38 8.95 -0.74
N VAL A 167 6.24 8.75 -1.42
CA VAL A 167 5.21 9.79 -1.54
C VAL A 167 4.62 10.11 -0.17
N GLY A 168 4.33 9.09 0.64
CA GLY A 168 3.87 9.28 2.02
C GLY A 168 4.84 10.12 2.87
N LYS A 169 6.15 9.85 2.79
CA LYS A 169 7.16 10.67 3.47
C LYS A 169 7.18 12.12 3.00
N ALA A 170 7.05 12.34 1.70
CA ALA A 170 7.00 13.70 1.15
C ALA A 170 5.75 14.47 1.62
N LEU A 171 4.63 13.76 1.81
CA LEU A 171 3.43 14.33 2.41
C LEU A 171 3.62 14.61 3.91
N ASP A 172 4.26 13.68 4.66
CA ASP A 172 4.59 13.86 6.07
C ASP A 172 5.44 15.14 6.25
N GLU A 173 6.46 15.33 5.43
CA GLU A 173 7.33 16.51 5.44
C GLU A 173 6.58 17.80 5.08
N LYS A 174 5.77 17.76 4.02
CA LYS A 174 5.01 18.94 3.56
C LYS A 174 4.04 19.46 4.61
N TYR A 175 3.34 18.57 5.29
CA TYR A 175 2.29 18.94 6.26
C TYR A 175 2.76 18.87 7.72
N ASN A 176 4.01 18.45 7.94
CA ASN A 176 4.60 18.23 9.27
C ASN A 176 3.71 17.35 10.15
N THR A 177 3.18 16.27 9.58
CA THR A 177 2.30 15.29 10.25
C THR A 177 2.41 13.91 9.58
N ILE A 178 1.64 12.94 10.02
CA ILE A 178 1.68 11.57 9.49
C ILE A 178 0.56 11.35 8.50
N PHE A 179 0.89 10.75 7.36
CA PHE A 179 -0.04 10.29 6.34
C PHE A 179 -0.12 8.76 6.31
N ILE A 180 -1.32 8.22 6.44
CA ILE A 180 -1.61 6.84 6.08
C ILE A 180 -1.62 6.73 4.56
N THR A 181 -0.73 5.91 4.00
CA THR A 181 -0.69 5.65 2.56
C THR A 181 -1.37 4.32 2.25
N MET A 182 -2.26 4.32 1.26
CA MET A 182 -3.08 3.17 0.92
C MET A 182 -2.84 2.77 -0.54
N GLN A 183 -2.54 1.50 -0.74
CA GLN A 183 -2.40 0.93 -2.07
C GLN A 183 -3.78 0.60 -2.65
N GLY A 184 -4.04 1.03 -3.88
CA GLY A 184 -5.20 0.61 -4.63
C GLY A 184 -5.04 -0.77 -5.29
N ALA A 185 -5.92 -1.11 -6.23
CA ALA A 185 -5.88 -2.38 -6.96
C ALA A 185 -4.75 -2.37 -8.01
N CYS A 186 -3.51 -2.60 -7.57
CA CYS A 186 -2.30 -2.40 -8.37
C CYS A 186 -1.88 -3.61 -9.23
N GLY A 187 -2.70 -4.65 -9.36
CA GLY A 187 -2.32 -5.87 -10.07
C GLY A 187 -1.84 -5.67 -11.50
N ASP A 188 -2.51 -4.82 -12.24
CA ASP A 188 -2.16 -4.43 -13.61
C ASP A 188 -1.60 -3.00 -13.73
N MET A 189 -1.44 -2.29 -12.62
CA MET A 189 -0.97 -0.92 -12.57
C MET A 189 0.52 -0.84 -12.23
N GLY A 190 1.23 0.13 -12.79
CA GLY A 190 2.64 0.35 -12.46
C GLY A 190 3.29 1.42 -13.33
N ASN A 191 4.54 1.73 -13.02
CA ASN A 191 5.30 2.74 -13.75
C ASN A 191 6.16 2.18 -14.89
N ARG A 192 6.08 0.87 -15.18
CA ARG A 192 6.96 0.16 -16.14
C ARG A 192 7.05 0.84 -17.51
N GLN A 193 5.91 1.36 -18.04
CA GLN A 193 5.84 2.02 -19.33
C GLN A 193 6.30 3.50 -19.28
N TYR A 194 6.50 4.07 -18.09
CA TYR A 194 6.77 5.50 -17.87
C TYR A 194 8.14 5.76 -17.26
N ARG A 195 8.78 4.75 -16.70
CA ARG A 195 10.07 4.90 -16.01
C ARG A 195 11.22 5.06 -16.99
N GLN A 196 12.22 5.83 -16.58
CA GLN A 196 13.46 6.09 -17.31
C GLN A 196 14.64 5.30 -16.74
N GLY A 197 14.46 4.67 -15.59
CA GLY A 197 15.43 3.86 -14.87
C GLY A 197 14.78 2.96 -13.85
N ASN A 198 15.57 2.33 -12.99
CA ASN A 198 15.09 1.42 -11.94
C ASN A 198 15.93 1.52 -10.65
N ASP A 199 16.46 2.70 -10.39
CA ASP A 199 17.30 3.04 -9.24
C ASP A 199 16.67 4.13 -8.35
N GLU A 200 17.41 4.60 -7.36
CA GLU A 200 16.95 5.65 -6.45
C GLU A 200 16.71 6.99 -7.16
N ASN A 201 17.48 7.32 -8.20
CA ASN A 201 17.28 8.57 -8.93
C ASN A 201 15.93 8.57 -9.65
N GLU A 202 15.57 7.42 -10.23
CA GLU A 202 14.26 7.25 -10.85
C GLU A 202 13.15 7.28 -9.79
N LEU A 203 13.35 6.66 -8.64
CA LEU A 203 12.39 6.70 -7.54
C LEU A 203 12.11 8.14 -7.10
N TRP A 204 13.16 8.96 -6.96
CA TRP A 204 13.00 10.36 -6.60
C TRP A 204 12.30 11.15 -7.70
N ARG A 205 12.67 10.96 -8.96
CA ARG A 205 12.03 11.62 -10.10
C ARG A 205 10.53 11.32 -10.16
N VAL A 206 10.14 10.05 -10.05
CA VAL A 206 8.74 9.62 -10.11
C VAL A 206 7.95 10.15 -8.92
N ARG A 207 8.51 10.07 -7.70
CA ARG A 207 7.93 10.67 -6.50
C ARG A 207 7.66 12.17 -6.69
N ASP A 208 8.65 12.92 -7.19
CA ASP A 208 8.55 14.36 -7.33
C ASP A 208 7.50 14.77 -8.37
N GLU A 209 7.36 14.01 -9.47
CA GLU A 209 6.30 14.22 -10.45
C GLU A 209 4.90 13.92 -9.88
N VAL A 210 4.76 12.88 -9.05
CA VAL A 210 3.51 12.63 -8.31
C VAL A 210 3.22 13.80 -7.38
N MET A 211 4.19 14.22 -6.56
CA MET A 211 4.01 15.30 -5.59
C MET A 211 3.69 16.63 -6.24
N LYS A 212 4.28 16.93 -7.39
CA LYS A 212 3.96 18.13 -8.17
C LYS A 212 2.48 18.20 -8.54
N GLN A 213 1.91 17.09 -9.01
CA GLN A 213 0.48 17.03 -9.37
C GLN A 213 -0.42 17.03 -8.13
N VAL A 214 -0.07 16.27 -7.10
CA VAL A 214 -0.79 16.27 -5.80
C VAL A 214 -0.85 17.67 -5.20
N ASN A 215 0.22 18.46 -5.31
CA ASN A 215 0.24 19.83 -4.81
C ASN A 215 -0.79 20.73 -5.50
N VAL A 216 -0.96 20.58 -6.81
CA VAL A 216 -1.99 21.32 -7.58
C VAL A 216 -3.40 20.89 -7.15
N PHE A 217 -3.63 19.58 -6.99
CA PHE A 217 -4.95 19.09 -6.58
C PHE A 217 -5.32 19.54 -5.16
N ALA A 218 -4.33 19.66 -4.26
CA ALA A 218 -4.53 20.09 -2.89
C ALA A 218 -5.03 21.54 -2.76
N GLU A 219 -4.85 22.36 -3.79
CA GLU A 219 -5.40 23.73 -3.81
C GLU A 219 -6.93 23.77 -3.95
N ALA A 220 -7.53 22.66 -4.43
CA ALA A 220 -8.98 22.52 -4.63
C ALA A 220 -9.63 21.58 -3.59
N GLU A 221 -9.08 21.52 -2.36
CA GLU A 221 -9.66 20.72 -1.28
C GLU A 221 -11.08 21.15 -0.95
N THR A 222 -11.95 20.19 -0.64
CA THR A 222 -13.35 20.45 -0.28
C THR A 222 -13.69 19.85 1.08
N PRO A 223 -14.41 20.57 1.97
CA PRO A 223 -14.80 20.02 3.26
C PRO A 223 -15.73 18.82 3.09
N MET A 224 -15.55 17.83 3.96
CA MET A 224 -16.41 16.64 4.02
C MET A 224 -17.26 16.68 5.28
N GLU A 225 -18.53 16.35 5.15
CA GLU A 225 -19.41 16.13 6.28
C GLU A 225 -19.50 14.62 6.55
N LEU A 226 -19.00 14.17 7.70
CA LEU A 226 -19.12 12.79 8.17
C LEU A 226 -20.27 12.72 9.17
N LYS A 227 -21.36 12.03 8.81
CA LYS A 227 -22.57 11.94 9.63
C LYS A 227 -22.63 10.67 10.50
N ALA A 228 -22.04 9.59 10.02
CA ALA A 228 -21.94 8.31 10.74
C ALA A 228 -20.83 7.46 10.12
N GLY A 229 -20.20 6.61 10.94
CA GLY A 229 -19.24 5.62 10.50
C GLY A 229 -19.79 4.21 10.63
N SER A 230 -19.70 3.40 9.59
CA SER A 230 -19.95 1.96 9.68
C SER A 230 -19.05 1.18 8.73
N VAL A 231 -18.65 -0.02 9.14
CA VAL A 231 -17.97 -0.99 8.28
C VAL A 231 -18.95 -2.10 7.95
N LYS A 232 -19.00 -2.48 6.67
CA LYS A 232 -19.76 -3.65 6.21
C LYS A 232 -18.77 -4.64 5.63
N THR A 233 -18.86 -5.89 6.08
CA THR A 233 -18.10 -7.02 5.55
C THR A 233 -18.98 -7.86 4.64
N ALA A 234 -18.39 -8.40 3.58
CA ALA A 234 -19.04 -9.36 2.70
C ALA A 234 -18.05 -10.46 2.34
N GLU A 235 -18.52 -11.69 2.29
CA GLU A 235 -17.75 -12.82 1.81
C GLU A 235 -18.07 -13.06 0.34
N TYR A 236 -17.03 -13.22 -0.47
CA TYR A 236 -17.12 -13.53 -1.89
C TYR A 236 -16.42 -14.85 -2.15
N THR A 237 -17.13 -15.77 -2.80
CA THR A 237 -16.51 -16.98 -3.34
C THR A 237 -16.13 -16.73 -4.81
N ILE A 238 -14.84 -16.74 -5.10
CA ILE A 238 -14.34 -16.63 -6.47
C ILE A 238 -14.22 -18.05 -7.02
N HIS A 239 -15.08 -18.37 -7.99
CA HIS A 239 -14.95 -19.60 -8.77
C HIS A 239 -14.03 -19.35 -9.96
N GLN A 240 -12.82 -19.87 -9.86
CA GLN A 240 -11.85 -19.79 -10.96
C GLN A 240 -11.92 -21.10 -11.75
N THR A 241 -12.28 -21.01 -13.03
CA THR A 241 -12.23 -22.13 -13.97
C THR A 241 -10.97 -22.01 -14.81
N TYR A 242 -10.27 -23.12 -14.94
CA TYR A 242 -9.07 -23.18 -15.76
C TYR A 242 -9.35 -24.05 -16.99
N ASP A 243 -9.04 -23.54 -18.17
CA ASP A 243 -8.94 -24.35 -19.37
C ASP A 243 -7.58 -25.04 -19.37
N LEU A 244 -7.55 -26.26 -18.82
CA LEU A 244 -6.31 -27.04 -18.70
C LEU A 244 -5.70 -27.39 -20.05
N ASP A 245 -6.49 -27.54 -21.09
CA ASP A 245 -5.98 -27.89 -22.42
C ASP A 245 -5.36 -26.67 -23.08
N ALA A 246 -5.97 -25.50 -22.96
CA ALA A 246 -5.37 -24.25 -23.41
C ALA A 246 -4.08 -23.93 -22.64
N MET A 247 -4.04 -24.15 -21.31
CA MET A 247 -2.84 -23.94 -20.51
C MET A 247 -1.71 -24.90 -20.90
N LYS A 248 -1.99 -26.19 -21.17
CA LYS A 248 -0.99 -27.14 -21.65
C LYS A 248 -0.46 -26.78 -23.03
N ALA A 249 -1.33 -26.31 -23.93
CA ALA A 249 -0.91 -25.85 -25.25
C ALA A 249 0.01 -24.65 -25.16
N GLN A 250 -0.32 -23.67 -24.28
CA GLN A 250 0.52 -22.50 -24.03
C GLN A 250 1.87 -22.91 -23.45
N LEU A 251 1.90 -23.80 -22.45
CA LEU A 251 3.14 -24.31 -21.85
C LEU A 251 4.05 -24.94 -22.90
N ALA A 252 3.49 -25.80 -23.78
CA ALA A 252 4.27 -26.43 -24.83
C ALA A 252 4.83 -25.43 -25.84
N GLU A 253 4.13 -24.32 -26.09
CA GLU A 253 4.65 -23.24 -26.94
C GLU A 253 5.76 -22.46 -26.26
N ASP A 254 5.60 -22.17 -24.97
CA ASP A 254 6.60 -21.43 -24.18
C ASP A 254 7.86 -22.26 -23.98
N GLU A 255 7.76 -23.57 -23.77
CA GLU A 255 8.89 -24.50 -23.75
C GLU A 255 9.67 -24.48 -25.06
N LYS A 256 8.99 -24.42 -26.21
CA LYS A 256 9.64 -24.29 -27.52
C LYS A 256 10.35 -22.95 -27.67
N LYS A 257 9.74 -21.85 -27.22
CA LYS A 257 10.36 -20.52 -27.23
C LYS A 257 11.60 -20.51 -26.35
N LEU A 258 11.51 -21.07 -25.15
CA LEU A 258 12.63 -21.18 -24.22
C LEU A 258 13.78 -22.00 -24.81
N ALA A 259 13.47 -23.13 -25.46
CA ALA A 259 14.48 -23.98 -26.11
C ALA A 259 15.15 -23.28 -27.30
N ALA A 260 14.46 -22.37 -27.96
CA ALA A 260 14.98 -21.57 -29.09
C ALA A 260 15.72 -20.30 -28.65
N ALA A 261 15.60 -19.91 -27.37
CA ALA A 261 16.25 -18.71 -26.83
C ALA A 261 17.78 -18.85 -26.83
N VAL A 262 18.47 -17.90 -27.43
CA VAL A 262 19.92 -17.93 -27.64
C VAL A 262 20.69 -17.20 -26.53
N THR A 263 20.05 -16.22 -25.90
CA THR A 263 20.64 -15.38 -24.85
C THR A 263 19.93 -15.53 -23.51
N GLU A 264 20.62 -15.14 -22.42
CA GLU A 264 20.00 -15.09 -21.08
C GLU A 264 18.84 -14.06 -21.01
N ASP A 265 18.86 -13.01 -21.84
CA ASP A 265 17.78 -12.04 -21.88
C ASP A 265 16.58 -12.56 -22.65
N ASP A 266 16.77 -13.38 -23.67
CA ASP A 266 15.69 -14.09 -24.39
C ASP A 266 14.97 -15.10 -23.48
N LYS A 267 15.65 -15.68 -22.47
CA LYS A 267 15.09 -16.64 -21.52
C LYS A 267 14.24 -16.00 -20.42
N LYS A 268 14.26 -14.68 -20.30
CA LYS A 268 13.47 -13.92 -19.29
C LYS A 268 12.13 -13.41 -19.81
N LEU A 269 11.80 -13.67 -21.06
CA LEU A 269 10.51 -13.39 -21.70
C LEU A 269 9.50 -14.51 -21.42
#